data_f5eb2fde4d8681cf04ebf017a9c52773
#
_entry.id   f5eb2fde4d8681cf04ebf017a9c52773
#
_cell.length_a   1.000
_cell.length_b   1.000
_cell.length_c   1.000
_cell.angle_alpha   90.00
_cell.angle_beta   90.00
_cell.angle_gamma   90.00
#
_symmetry.space_group_name_H-M   'P 1'
#
loop_
_entity.id
_entity.type
_entity.pdbx_description
1 polymer ?
#
loop_
_entity_poly.entity_id
_entity_poly.type
_entity_poly.pdbx_seq_one_letter_code
_entity_poly.pdbx_strand_id
1 'polypeptide(L)'
;MKIAVVFGMGLVAWAGCAPFATYPPVQGMVELSGPTIEPIPTLMTESIRYAQSRYGDGAEAFAINLPPQTPPAVYETVIRRLGGGHPQLDAGEPAYHVTSVRARGLTAQVDLFYPRPDGFYEFVTISFRRDLLRGYEVQNTRLWRTDDQPPQPNYRPQGAEATVAAPTDAGD
;
A
#
# COMPACT_ATOMS: atom_id res chain seq x y z
N MET A 1 -11.17 -56.68 38.47
CA MET A 1 -11.34 -56.13 37.12
C MET A 1 -11.47 -54.63 37.26
N LYS A 2 -10.38 -53.87 36.97
CA LYS A 2 -10.34 -52.39 37.10
C LYS A 2 -10.40 -51.79 35.70
N ILE A 3 -11.47 -51.08 35.37
CA ILE A 3 -11.68 -50.40 34.11
C ILE A 3 -11.06 -49.00 34.25
N ALA A 4 -9.98 -48.74 33.52
CA ALA A 4 -9.40 -47.40 33.41
C ALA A 4 -10.09 -46.66 32.27
N VAL A 5 -10.84 -45.62 32.60
CA VAL A 5 -11.45 -44.67 31.64
C VAL A 5 -10.40 -43.62 31.31
N VAL A 6 -9.86 -43.66 30.10
CA VAL A 6 -8.97 -42.61 29.55
C VAL A 6 -9.83 -41.51 28.98
N PHE A 7 -9.87 -40.38 29.67
CA PHE A 7 -10.48 -39.14 29.17
C PHE A 7 -9.51 -38.48 28.15
N GLY A 8 -9.78 -38.69 26.88
CA GLY A 8 -9.10 -37.98 25.79
C GLY A 8 -9.58 -36.55 25.72
N MET A 9 -8.75 -35.60 26.20
CA MET A 9 -8.98 -34.17 26.14
C MET A 9 -8.64 -33.70 24.74
N GLY A 10 -9.67 -33.61 23.86
CA GLY A 10 -9.54 -33.07 22.50
C GLY A 10 -9.25 -31.58 22.55
N LEU A 11 -8.00 -31.20 22.28
CA LEU A 11 -7.63 -29.82 21.97
C LEU A 11 -8.29 -29.41 20.64
N VAL A 12 -9.43 -28.73 20.72
CA VAL A 12 -10.01 -28.04 19.57
C VAL A 12 -9.14 -26.80 19.32
N ALA A 13 -8.19 -26.93 18.40
CA ALA A 13 -7.43 -25.79 17.90
C ALA A 13 -8.40 -24.88 17.14
N TRP A 14 -8.80 -23.78 17.75
CA TRP A 14 -9.51 -22.70 17.09
C TRP A 14 -8.53 -22.04 16.13
N ALA A 15 -8.48 -22.51 14.90
CA ALA A 15 -7.84 -21.81 13.79
C ALA A 15 -8.71 -20.59 13.44
N GLY A 16 -8.73 -19.60 14.32
CA GLY A 16 -9.35 -18.30 14.05
C GLY A 16 -8.68 -17.70 12.82
N CYS A 17 -9.45 -17.36 11.79
CA CYS A 17 -8.95 -16.59 10.66
C CYS A 17 -8.51 -15.23 11.21
N ALA A 18 -7.21 -15.02 11.41
CA ALA A 18 -6.68 -13.73 11.78
C ALA A 18 -7.10 -12.70 10.70
N PRO A 19 -7.65 -11.54 11.08
CA PRO A 19 -8.04 -10.52 10.12
C PRO A 19 -6.80 -9.95 9.42
N PHE A 20 -7.01 -9.35 8.23
CA PHE A 20 -5.98 -8.52 7.62
C PHE A 20 -5.81 -7.25 8.44
N ALA A 21 -4.56 -6.89 8.68
CA ALA A 21 -4.22 -5.56 9.14
C ALA A 21 -4.01 -4.64 7.93
N THR A 22 -4.46 -3.38 7.98
CA THR A 22 -4.53 -2.47 6.84
C THR A 22 -3.76 -1.18 7.06
N TYR A 23 -3.19 -0.65 5.97
CA TYR A 23 -2.69 0.72 5.90
C TYR A 23 -3.16 1.34 4.55
N PRO A 24 -3.75 2.54 4.52
CA PRO A 24 -4.17 3.35 5.68
C PRO A 24 -5.19 2.61 6.57
N PRO A 25 -5.36 3.07 7.83
CA PRO A 25 -6.34 2.50 8.73
C PRO A 25 -7.75 2.56 8.15
N VAL A 26 -8.49 1.47 8.27
CA VAL A 26 -9.90 1.38 7.88
C VAL A 26 -10.72 1.11 9.13
N GLN A 27 -11.80 1.85 9.32
CA GLN A 27 -12.67 1.70 10.48
C GLN A 27 -13.16 0.24 10.62
N GLY A 28 -12.98 -0.35 11.80
CA GLY A 28 -13.36 -1.72 12.10
C GLY A 28 -12.35 -2.79 11.65
N MET A 29 -11.23 -2.42 11.05
CA MET A 29 -10.13 -3.31 10.72
C MET A 29 -8.95 -3.14 11.67
N VAL A 30 -8.07 -4.14 11.73
CA VAL A 30 -6.81 -4.04 12.46
C VAL A 30 -5.89 -3.10 11.71
N GLU A 31 -5.30 -2.14 12.40
CA GLU A 31 -4.33 -1.22 11.83
C GLU A 31 -2.96 -1.90 11.71
N LEU A 32 -2.32 -1.75 10.54
CA LEU A 32 -0.89 -2.04 10.41
C LEU A 32 -0.09 -1.00 11.17
N SER A 33 1.05 -1.40 11.71
CA SER A 33 2.06 -0.48 12.24
C SER A 33 2.32 0.65 11.24
N GLY A 34 2.67 1.85 11.71
CA GLY A 34 2.78 3.05 10.87
C GLY A 34 3.57 2.87 9.56
N PRO A 35 3.40 3.75 8.58
CA PRO A 35 3.92 3.59 7.22
C PRO A 35 5.45 3.56 7.13
N THR A 36 6.16 3.98 8.17
CA THR A 36 7.63 3.91 8.26
C THR A 36 8.16 2.54 8.68
N ILE A 37 7.28 1.64 9.14
CA ILE A 37 7.64 0.33 9.71
C ILE A 37 7.45 -0.76 8.66
N GLU A 38 8.42 -1.67 8.57
CA GLU A 38 8.28 -2.86 7.71
C GLU A 38 7.08 -3.73 8.15
N PRO A 39 6.35 -4.30 7.20
CA PRO A 39 6.68 -4.47 5.79
C PRO A 39 6.11 -3.39 4.84
N ILE A 40 5.51 -2.31 5.33
CA ILE A 40 4.74 -1.37 4.50
C ILE A 40 5.61 -0.74 3.39
N PRO A 41 6.79 -0.10 3.68
CA PRO A 41 7.61 0.48 2.62
C PRO A 41 8.09 -0.55 1.59
N THR A 42 8.42 -1.76 2.04
CA THR A 42 8.81 -2.85 1.14
C THR A 42 7.68 -3.24 0.21
N LEU A 43 6.47 -3.45 0.72
CA LEU A 43 5.31 -3.84 -0.08
C LEU A 43 4.92 -2.74 -1.10
N MET A 44 4.97 -1.46 -0.71
CA MET A 44 4.77 -0.35 -1.63
C MET A 44 5.80 -0.35 -2.75
N THR A 45 7.09 -0.52 -2.41
CA THR A 45 8.18 -0.59 -3.39
C THR A 45 7.99 -1.75 -4.36
N GLU A 46 7.78 -2.96 -3.84
CA GLU A 46 7.66 -4.16 -4.68
C GLU A 46 6.40 -4.12 -5.56
N SER A 47 5.31 -3.53 -5.09
CA SER A 47 4.10 -3.38 -5.90
C SER A 47 4.30 -2.42 -7.07
N ILE A 48 4.94 -1.27 -6.86
CA ILE A 48 5.26 -0.31 -7.91
C ILE A 48 6.26 -0.92 -8.90
N ARG A 49 7.34 -1.55 -8.42
CA ARG A 49 8.34 -2.23 -9.26
C ARG A 49 7.69 -3.30 -10.14
N TYR A 50 6.81 -4.10 -9.56
CA TYR A 50 6.08 -5.11 -10.31
C TYR A 50 5.18 -4.48 -11.39
N ALA A 51 4.41 -3.45 -11.02
CA ALA A 51 3.53 -2.78 -11.95
C ALA A 51 4.30 -2.13 -13.11
N GLN A 52 5.43 -1.47 -12.83
CA GLN A 52 6.33 -0.93 -13.84
C GLN A 52 6.85 -2.00 -14.79
N SER A 53 7.35 -3.11 -14.25
CA SER A 53 7.92 -4.18 -15.07
C SER A 53 6.88 -4.93 -15.90
N ARG A 54 5.63 -4.98 -15.44
CA ARG A 54 4.58 -5.80 -16.05
C ARG A 54 3.65 -4.99 -16.96
N TYR A 55 3.40 -3.75 -16.63
CA TYR A 55 2.37 -2.91 -17.26
C TYR A 55 2.92 -1.56 -17.73
N GLY A 56 4.10 -1.16 -17.27
CA GLY A 56 4.72 0.11 -17.64
C GLY A 56 5.22 0.12 -19.07
N ASP A 57 5.44 1.32 -19.58
CA ASP A 57 6.00 1.60 -20.90
C ASP A 57 7.54 1.65 -20.91
N GLY A 58 8.19 1.38 -19.77
CA GLY A 58 9.64 1.43 -19.63
C GLY A 58 10.20 2.86 -19.44
N ALA A 59 9.35 3.85 -19.15
CA ALA A 59 9.81 5.21 -18.91
C ALA A 59 10.77 5.26 -17.71
N GLU A 60 11.92 5.94 -17.87
CA GLU A 60 12.90 6.14 -16.81
C GLU A 60 12.37 7.08 -15.70
N ALA A 61 11.61 8.11 -16.10
CA ALA A 61 10.99 9.05 -15.18
C ALA A 61 9.52 8.67 -14.95
N PHE A 62 9.11 8.54 -13.70
CA PHE A 62 7.75 8.22 -13.31
C PHE A 62 7.41 8.87 -11.98
N ALA A 63 6.14 9.22 -11.80
CA ALA A 63 5.63 9.71 -10.53
C ALA A 63 5.03 8.58 -9.70
N ILE A 64 5.07 8.75 -8.38
CA ILE A 64 4.40 7.87 -7.42
C ILE A 64 3.49 8.66 -6.50
N ASN A 65 2.36 8.08 -6.17
CA ASN A 65 1.45 8.59 -5.15
C ASN A 65 1.19 7.49 -4.12
N LEU A 66 1.54 7.74 -2.88
CA LEU A 66 1.36 6.79 -1.79
C LEU A 66 0.07 7.11 -1.02
N PRO A 67 -0.43 6.19 -0.17
CA PRO A 67 -1.68 6.41 0.56
C PRO A 67 -1.72 7.73 1.33
N PRO A 68 -2.90 8.27 1.61
CA PRO A 68 -3.05 9.48 2.42
C PRO A 68 -2.30 9.38 3.75
N GLN A 69 -1.79 10.51 4.24
CA GLN A 69 -1.02 10.61 5.49
C GLN A 69 0.33 9.86 5.47
N THR A 70 0.83 9.45 4.31
CA THR A 70 2.17 8.89 4.20
C THR A 70 3.20 10.01 4.34
N PRO A 71 4.13 9.94 5.34
CA PRO A 71 5.14 10.97 5.54
C PRO A 71 6.12 11.08 4.36
N PRO A 72 6.69 12.27 4.10
CA PRO A 72 7.69 12.48 3.04
C PRO A 72 8.88 11.51 3.11
N ALA A 73 9.36 11.17 4.31
CA ALA A 73 10.46 10.22 4.50
C ALA A 73 10.16 8.81 3.95
N VAL A 74 8.88 8.41 3.89
CA VAL A 74 8.47 7.14 3.27
C VAL A 74 8.56 7.24 1.75
N TYR A 75 8.12 8.35 1.15
CA TYR A 75 8.31 8.62 -0.28
C TYR A 75 9.78 8.53 -0.67
N GLU A 76 10.66 9.19 0.07
CA GLU A 76 12.12 9.14 -0.15
C GLU A 76 12.66 7.71 -0.06
N THR A 77 12.17 6.94 0.91
CA THR A 77 12.58 5.55 1.09
C THR A 77 12.13 4.67 -0.08
N VAL A 78 10.88 4.80 -0.51
CA VAL A 78 10.33 4.05 -1.64
C VAL A 78 11.06 4.42 -2.94
N ILE A 79 11.22 5.72 -3.23
CA ILE A 79 11.92 6.23 -4.42
C ILE A 79 13.37 5.71 -4.46
N ARG A 80 14.10 5.82 -3.36
CA ARG A 80 15.45 5.29 -3.26
C ARG A 80 15.53 3.79 -3.53
N ARG A 81 14.58 3.00 -3.02
CA ARG A 81 14.52 1.56 -3.24
C ARG A 81 14.09 1.18 -4.67
N LEU A 82 13.29 2.00 -5.31
CA LEU A 82 12.94 1.84 -6.74
C LEU A 82 14.12 2.16 -7.65
N GLY A 83 15.05 2.98 -7.21
CA GLY A 83 16.18 3.45 -8.00
C GLY A 83 15.85 4.65 -8.88
N GLY A 84 14.68 5.27 -8.70
CA GLY A 84 14.24 6.43 -9.47
C GLY A 84 12.80 6.82 -9.17
N GLY A 85 12.30 7.82 -9.89
CA GLY A 85 10.96 8.36 -9.70
C GLY A 85 10.93 9.58 -8.79
N HIS A 86 9.75 10.16 -8.62
CA HIS A 86 9.49 11.32 -7.77
C HIS A 86 8.06 11.29 -7.24
N PRO A 87 7.75 12.03 -6.16
CA PRO A 87 6.38 12.16 -5.69
C PRO A 87 5.53 12.88 -6.73
N GLN A 88 4.30 12.41 -6.96
CA GLN A 88 3.33 13.13 -7.79
C GLN A 88 2.98 14.47 -7.14
N LEU A 89 3.14 15.55 -7.88
CA LEU A 89 2.82 16.92 -7.45
C LEU A 89 1.56 17.46 -8.15
N ASP A 90 1.33 17.04 -9.39
CA ASP A 90 0.21 17.47 -10.22
C ASP A 90 -0.74 16.29 -10.48
N ALA A 91 -2.05 16.53 -10.34
CA ALA A 91 -3.06 15.53 -10.63
C ALA A 91 -3.11 15.09 -12.10
N GLY A 92 -2.63 15.94 -13.02
CA GLY A 92 -2.52 15.62 -14.45
C GLY A 92 -1.31 14.78 -14.81
N GLU A 93 -0.36 14.60 -13.88
CA GLU A 93 0.84 13.80 -14.11
C GLU A 93 0.53 12.30 -13.94
N PRO A 94 0.86 11.46 -14.95
CA PRO A 94 0.70 10.02 -14.81
C PRO A 94 1.56 9.46 -13.68
N ALA A 95 0.93 8.71 -12.76
CA ALA A 95 1.61 8.20 -11.58
C ALA A 95 1.14 6.78 -11.20
N TYR A 96 1.98 6.04 -10.48
CA TYR A 96 1.61 4.80 -9.81
C TYR A 96 1.01 5.16 -8.44
N HIS A 97 -0.27 4.85 -8.21
CA HIS A 97 -0.98 5.21 -6.99
C HIS A 97 -1.18 3.98 -6.11
N VAL A 98 -0.39 3.82 -5.06
CA VAL A 98 -0.68 2.82 -4.03
C VAL A 98 -1.82 3.34 -3.16
N THR A 99 -2.91 2.60 -3.08
CA THR A 99 -4.11 3.01 -2.32
C THR A 99 -4.24 2.31 -0.97
N SER A 100 -3.85 1.04 -0.91
CA SER A 100 -3.88 0.29 0.35
C SER A 100 -2.83 -0.82 0.40
N VAL A 101 -2.37 -1.11 1.61
CA VAL A 101 -1.53 -2.26 1.94
C VAL A 101 -2.24 -3.07 3.00
N ARG A 102 -2.40 -4.36 2.76
CA ARG A 102 -3.03 -5.30 3.69
C ARG A 102 -2.08 -6.45 3.95
N ALA A 103 -1.88 -6.82 5.22
CA ALA A 103 -1.01 -7.93 5.57
C ALA A 103 -1.65 -8.85 6.60
N ARG A 104 -1.36 -10.15 6.49
CA ARG A 104 -1.78 -11.18 7.41
C ARG A 104 -0.76 -12.31 7.44
N GLY A 105 -0.03 -12.43 8.53
CA GLY A 105 1.03 -13.44 8.66
C GLY A 105 2.09 -13.31 7.56
N LEU A 106 2.22 -14.31 6.71
CA LEU A 106 3.17 -14.33 5.59
C LEU A 106 2.57 -13.87 4.26
N THR A 107 1.33 -13.42 4.25
CA THR A 107 0.65 -12.96 3.03
C THR A 107 0.39 -11.46 3.11
N ALA A 108 0.46 -10.80 1.96
CA ALA A 108 0.10 -9.40 1.84
C ALA A 108 -0.62 -9.14 0.52
N GLN A 109 -1.36 -8.04 0.48
CA GLN A 109 -2.03 -7.54 -0.71
C GLN A 109 -1.81 -6.03 -0.79
N VAL A 110 -1.54 -5.55 -1.99
CA VAL A 110 -1.43 -4.12 -2.28
C VAL A 110 -2.39 -3.78 -3.40
N ASP A 111 -3.19 -2.76 -3.18
CA ASP A 111 -4.06 -2.19 -4.19
C ASP A 111 -3.37 -0.99 -4.83
N LEU A 112 -3.36 -0.94 -6.15
CA LEU A 112 -2.61 0.02 -6.92
C LEU A 112 -3.34 0.41 -8.20
N PHE A 113 -3.37 1.71 -8.53
CA PHE A 113 -3.65 2.19 -9.89
C PHE A 113 -2.33 2.39 -10.63
N TYR A 114 -2.31 2.01 -11.89
CA TYR A 114 -1.19 2.29 -12.77
C TYR A 114 -1.65 2.96 -14.07
N PRO A 115 -0.84 3.89 -14.62
CA PRO A 115 -1.18 4.57 -15.85
C PRO A 115 -0.96 3.65 -17.05
N ARG A 116 -1.86 3.73 -18.02
CA ARG A 116 -1.76 3.08 -19.31
C ARG A 116 -1.25 4.04 -20.38
N PRO A 117 -0.67 3.56 -21.47
CA PRO A 117 -0.22 4.41 -22.58
C PRO A 117 -1.33 5.23 -23.24
N ASP A 118 -2.59 4.80 -23.13
CA ASP A 118 -3.76 5.50 -23.65
C ASP A 118 -4.28 6.62 -22.73
N GLY A 119 -3.60 6.89 -21.61
CA GLY A 119 -3.94 7.92 -20.64
C GLY A 119 -4.99 7.53 -19.62
N PHE A 120 -5.51 6.31 -19.69
CA PHE A 120 -6.41 5.75 -18.67
C PHE A 120 -5.62 5.09 -17.54
N TYR A 121 -6.32 4.79 -16.46
CA TYR A 121 -5.78 4.05 -15.33
C TYR A 121 -6.43 2.68 -15.23
N GLU A 122 -5.67 1.70 -14.78
CA GLU A 122 -6.20 0.40 -14.40
C GLU A 122 -5.91 0.15 -12.92
N PHE A 123 -6.85 -0.53 -12.27
CA PHE A 123 -6.76 -0.89 -10.86
C PHE A 123 -6.39 -2.36 -10.70
N VAL A 124 -5.36 -2.62 -9.91
CA VAL A 124 -4.85 -3.97 -9.67
C VAL A 124 -4.66 -4.24 -8.19
N THR A 125 -5.04 -5.43 -7.75
CA THR A 125 -4.62 -5.99 -6.47
C THR A 125 -3.47 -6.96 -6.73
N ILE A 126 -2.32 -6.70 -6.14
CA ILE A 126 -1.14 -7.57 -6.19
C ILE A 126 -1.05 -8.33 -4.87
N SER A 127 -1.08 -9.66 -4.96
CA SER A 127 -0.96 -10.55 -3.80
C SER A 127 0.46 -11.06 -3.67
N PHE A 128 1.01 -10.94 -2.46
CA PHE A 128 2.37 -11.33 -2.12
C PHE A 128 2.37 -12.44 -1.09
N ARG A 129 3.42 -13.25 -1.13
CA ARG A 129 3.80 -14.18 -0.08
C ARG A 129 5.23 -13.90 0.35
N ARG A 130 5.45 -13.85 1.65
CA ARG A 130 6.79 -13.69 2.21
C ARG A 130 7.51 -15.03 2.20
N ASP A 131 8.60 -15.09 1.47
CA ASP A 131 9.64 -16.13 1.63
C ASP A 131 10.66 -15.67 2.66
N LEU A 132 11.15 -16.58 3.50
CA LEU A 132 12.08 -16.23 4.58
C LEU A 132 13.47 -15.82 4.08
N LEU A 133 13.84 -16.24 2.87
CA LEU A 133 15.16 -15.98 2.28
C LEU A 133 15.11 -14.88 1.19
N ARG A 134 14.00 -14.79 0.46
CA ARG A 134 13.88 -13.94 -0.72
C ARG A 134 13.00 -12.70 -0.52
N GLY A 135 12.33 -12.59 0.64
CA GLY A 135 11.43 -11.48 0.92
C GLY A 135 10.02 -11.70 0.37
N TYR A 136 9.41 -10.67 -0.18
CA TYR A 136 8.04 -10.74 -0.73
C TYR A 136 8.08 -11.11 -2.22
N GLU A 137 7.42 -12.20 -2.59
CA GLU A 137 7.25 -12.65 -3.96
C GLU A 137 5.80 -12.50 -4.41
N VAL A 138 5.58 -12.01 -5.63
CA VAL A 138 4.24 -11.92 -6.21
C VAL A 138 3.70 -13.31 -6.48
N GLN A 139 2.54 -13.61 -5.92
CA GLN A 139 1.84 -14.90 -6.11
C GLN A 139 0.74 -14.79 -7.15
N ASN A 140 0.02 -13.69 -7.15
CA ASN A 140 -1.13 -13.48 -8.02
C ASN A 140 -1.41 -11.99 -8.19
N THR A 141 -2.05 -11.65 -9.31
CA THR A 141 -2.58 -10.33 -9.58
C THR A 141 -4.03 -10.42 -10.02
N ARG A 142 -4.83 -9.47 -9.58
CA ARG A 142 -6.23 -9.34 -9.99
C ARG A 142 -6.46 -7.95 -10.53
N LEU A 143 -6.72 -7.87 -11.83
CA LEU A 143 -7.18 -6.65 -12.48
C LEU A 143 -8.68 -6.47 -12.22
N TRP A 144 -9.04 -5.25 -11.89
CA TRP A 144 -10.43 -4.89 -11.64
C TRP A 144 -10.89 -3.95 -12.75
N ARG A 145 -12.01 -4.26 -13.34
CA ARG A 145 -12.70 -3.32 -14.21
C ARG A 145 -13.49 -2.38 -13.33
N THR A 146 -13.00 -1.17 -13.18
CA THR A 146 -13.63 -0.11 -12.41
C THR A 146 -13.57 1.17 -13.21
N ASP A 147 -14.59 2.02 -13.05
CA ASP A 147 -14.61 3.37 -13.57
C ASP A 147 -14.00 4.38 -12.57
N ASP A 148 -13.41 3.87 -11.47
CA ASP A 148 -12.78 4.70 -10.45
C ASP A 148 -11.57 5.43 -11.03
N GLN A 149 -11.47 6.69 -10.69
CA GLN A 149 -10.30 7.49 -11.01
C GLN A 149 -9.23 7.33 -9.93
N PRO A 150 -7.94 7.49 -10.29
CA PRO A 150 -6.88 7.49 -9.30
C PRO A 150 -7.06 8.63 -8.31
N PRO A 151 -6.61 8.44 -7.06
CA PRO A 151 -6.72 9.48 -6.05
C PRO A 151 -5.87 10.70 -6.41
N GLN A 152 -6.25 11.86 -5.86
CA GLN A 152 -5.46 13.08 -5.98
C GLN A 152 -4.08 12.92 -5.33
N PRO A 153 -3.07 13.74 -5.71
CA PRO A 153 -1.76 13.72 -5.09
C PRO A 153 -1.81 13.88 -3.58
N ASN A 154 -1.16 12.97 -2.86
CA ASN A 154 -1.13 12.96 -1.39
C ASN A 154 0.17 13.54 -0.82
N TYR A 155 1.21 13.70 -1.65
CA TYR A 155 2.50 14.19 -1.19
C TYR A 155 2.42 15.64 -0.75
N ARG A 156 2.89 15.92 0.47
CA ARG A 156 3.03 17.25 1.02
C ARG A 156 4.49 17.46 1.43
N PRO A 157 5.24 18.37 0.78
CA PRO A 157 6.60 18.67 1.17
C PRO A 157 6.65 19.21 2.60
N GLN A 158 7.71 18.86 3.32
CA GLN A 158 7.94 19.39 4.68
C GLN A 158 8.07 20.91 4.60
N GLY A 159 7.24 21.62 5.35
CA GLY A 159 7.23 23.09 5.37
C GLY A 159 6.04 23.76 4.68
N ALA A 160 5.16 23.02 4.02
CA ALA A 160 3.96 23.59 3.37
C ALA A 160 2.82 23.94 4.36
N GLU A 161 2.96 23.63 5.64
CA GLU A 161 1.90 23.87 6.64
C GLU A 161 1.77 25.30 7.18
N ALA A 162 2.54 26.28 6.69
CA ALA A 162 2.60 27.60 7.30
C ALA A 162 1.89 28.73 6.52
N THR A 163 1.00 28.43 5.57
CA THR A 163 0.21 29.50 4.92
C THR A 163 -1.28 29.23 4.99
N VAL A 164 -1.79 28.98 6.20
CA VAL A 164 -3.19 29.28 6.46
C VAL A 164 -3.26 30.79 6.60
N ALA A 165 -3.85 31.46 5.62
CA ALA A 165 -4.11 32.86 5.65
C ALA A 165 -4.78 33.23 6.97
N ALA A 166 -4.16 34.14 7.71
CA ALA A 166 -4.80 34.78 8.87
C ALA A 166 -6.14 35.36 8.40
N PRO A 167 -7.22 35.20 9.18
CA PRO A 167 -8.47 35.86 8.84
C PRO A 167 -8.21 37.36 8.79
N THR A 168 -8.48 37.97 7.65
CA THR A 168 -8.51 39.41 7.49
C THR A 168 -9.64 39.90 8.37
N ASP A 169 -9.28 40.39 9.56
CA ASP A 169 -10.21 41.11 10.44
C ASP A 169 -10.64 42.39 9.70
N ALA A 170 -11.78 42.30 9.06
CA ALA A 170 -12.44 43.50 8.49
C ALA A 170 -13.06 44.23 9.68
N GLY A 171 -12.23 45.06 10.33
CA GLY A 171 -12.71 46.07 11.26
C GLY A 171 -13.46 47.14 10.49
N ASP A 172 -14.66 47.33 10.89
CA ASP A 172 -15.57 48.41 10.58
C ASP A 172 -15.21 49.67 11.40
#